data_a4015d3b4866f98326f93dd97aff5c44
#
_entry.id   a4015d3b4866f98326f93dd97aff5c44
#
_cell.length_a   1.000
_cell.length_b   1.000
_cell.length_c   1.000
_cell.angle_alpha   90.00
_cell.angle_beta   90.00
_cell.angle_gamma   90.00
#
_symmetry.space_group_name_H-M   'P 1'
#
loop_
_entity.id
_entity.type
_entity.pdbx_description
1 polymer ?
#
loop_
_entity_poly.entity_id
_entity_poly.type
_entity_poly.pdbx_seq_one_letter_code
_entity_poly.pdbx_strand_id
1 'polypeptide(L)'
;MSLIDSFKLVLAPPHPEAKPFLLASGATTLITRFLGKKFSCPLLRHAGTASGLFFGFCLYFFRDPERTTPARSDVAVAPADGRVVSVEKIAPPAELGMGTAPVWRIATFLSVLDVHINRMPAAGTVTRIAYHPGQFLNASLDKASELNERNALSLTLPDGRMIAVVQIAGLIARRIVCSVSEGTKMEAGERFGLIRFGSRTDLYLPPGVEPLVSVGQTMVGGETVMARL
;
A
#
# COMPACT_ATOMS: atom_id res chain seq x y z
N MET A 1 -6.39 21.49 -16.23
CA MET A 1 -6.85 20.13 -15.92
C MET A 1 -8.35 20.09 -16.17
N SER A 2 -8.85 19.22 -17.03
CA SER A 2 -10.29 19.17 -17.33
C SER A 2 -11.03 18.45 -16.18
N LEU A 3 -12.36 18.70 -16.07
CA LEU A 3 -13.22 17.93 -15.15
C LEU A 3 -13.09 16.42 -15.36
N ILE A 4 -12.89 15.99 -16.61
CA ILE A 4 -12.69 14.59 -16.98
C ILE A 4 -11.39 14.04 -16.39
N ASP A 5 -10.31 14.82 -16.37
CA ASP A 5 -9.03 14.40 -15.78
C ASP A 5 -9.13 14.29 -14.25
N SER A 6 -9.89 15.19 -13.61
CA SER A 6 -10.20 15.10 -12.17
C SER A 6 -11.03 13.85 -11.83
N PHE A 7 -12.01 13.52 -12.68
CA PHE A 7 -12.78 12.27 -12.52
C PHE A 7 -11.93 11.02 -12.71
N LYS A 8 -10.99 11.00 -13.66
CA LYS A 8 -10.07 9.87 -13.87
C LYS A 8 -9.14 9.61 -12.68
N LEU A 9 -8.73 10.66 -11.96
CA LEU A 9 -7.94 10.52 -10.72
C LEU A 9 -8.74 9.88 -9.59
N VAL A 10 -10.03 10.17 -9.49
CA VAL A 10 -10.92 9.63 -8.46
C VAL A 10 -11.49 8.26 -8.85
N LEU A 11 -11.76 8.05 -10.14
CA LEU A 11 -12.37 6.84 -10.72
C LEU A 11 -11.33 5.99 -11.47
N ALA A 12 -10.11 5.91 -10.96
CA ALA A 12 -9.11 4.98 -11.50
C ALA A 12 -9.67 3.54 -11.48
N PRO A 13 -9.33 2.71 -12.49
CA PRO A 13 -9.82 1.35 -12.55
C PRO A 13 -9.45 0.60 -11.25
N PRO A 14 -10.35 -0.24 -10.73
CA PRO A 14 -10.06 -0.98 -9.52
C PRO A 14 -9.05 -2.10 -9.79
N HIS A 15 -8.13 -2.30 -8.86
CA HIS A 15 -7.18 -3.41 -8.88
C HIS A 15 -7.93 -4.76 -8.94
N PRO A 16 -7.38 -5.80 -9.60
CA PRO A 16 -8.03 -7.12 -9.73
C PRO A 16 -8.50 -7.76 -8.42
N GLU A 17 -7.82 -7.47 -7.31
CA GLU A 17 -8.20 -7.91 -5.97
C GLU A 17 -9.56 -7.36 -5.47
N ALA A 18 -10.12 -6.36 -6.14
CA ALA A 18 -11.47 -5.87 -5.89
C ALA A 18 -12.57 -6.82 -6.37
N LYS A 19 -12.29 -7.66 -7.39
CA LYS A 19 -13.31 -8.47 -8.09
C LYS A 19 -14.25 -9.24 -7.15
N PRO A 20 -13.77 -10.03 -6.16
CA PRO A 20 -14.67 -10.79 -5.29
C PRO A 20 -15.60 -9.89 -4.47
N PHE A 21 -15.11 -8.74 -4.00
CA PHE A 21 -15.91 -7.78 -3.24
C PHE A 21 -16.96 -7.10 -4.11
N LEU A 22 -16.59 -6.69 -5.32
CA LEU A 22 -17.49 -6.04 -6.26
C LEU A 22 -18.58 -6.99 -6.76
N LEU A 23 -18.22 -8.23 -7.09
CA LEU A 23 -19.20 -9.22 -7.52
C LEU A 23 -20.18 -9.56 -6.38
N ALA A 24 -19.68 -9.85 -5.18
CA ALA A 24 -20.52 -10.20 -4.05
C ALA A 24 -21.45 -9.03 -3.65
N SER A 25 -20.91 -7.83 -3.47
CA SER A 25 -21.71 -6.66 -3.05
C SER A 25 -22.66 -6.19 -4.15
N GLY A 26 -22.25 -6.22 -5.42
CA GLY A 26 -23.11 -5.91 -6.56
C GLY A 26 -24.29 -6.88 -6.69
N ALA A 27 -24.02 -8.19 -6.66
CA ALA A 27 -25.07 -9.21 -6.69
C ALA A 27 -26.03 -9.07 -5.50
N THR A 28 -25.48 -8.91 -4.27
CA THR A 28 -26.30 -8.69 -3.07
C THR A 28 -27.19 -7.45 -3.22
N THR A 29 -26.65 -6.35 -3.73
CA THR A 29 -27.42 -5.10 -3.97
C THR A 29 -28.58 -5.35 -4.92
N LEU A 30 -28.34 -5.98 -6.06
CA LEU A 30 -29.37 -6.23 -7.06
C LEU A 30 -30.45 -7.17 -6.53
N ILE A 31 -30.06 -8.30 -5.91
CA ILE A 31 -31.00 -9.31 -5.38
C ILE A 31 -31.86 -8.72 -4.27
N THR A 32 -31.24 -8.07 -3.28
CA THR A 32 -32.01 -7.55 -2.12
C THR A 32 -32.91 -6.39 -2.49
N ARG A 33 -32.52 -5.52 -3.44
CA ARG A 33 -33.40 -4.47 -3.96
C ARG A 33 -34.56 -5.03 -4.77
N PHE A 34 -34.30 -6.04 -5.61
CA PHE A 34 -35.36 -6.72 -6.38
C PHE A 34 -36.38 -7.40 -5.45
N LEU A 35 -35.91 -8.23 -4.52
CA LEU A 35 -36.77 -8.92 -3.56
C LEU A 35 -37.49 -7.95 -2.62
N GLY A 36 -36.77 -6.90 -2.16
CA GLY A 36 -37.39 -5.85 -1.32
C GLY A 36 -38.46 -5.05 -2.02
N LYS A 37 -38.36 -4.87 -3.36
CA LYS A 37 -39.44 -4.29 -4.18
C LYS A 37 -40.61 -5.29 -4.34
N LYS A 38 -40.27 -6.52 -4.73
CA LYS A 38 -41.29 -7.59 -5.00
C LYS A 38 -42.14 -7.92 -3.78
N PHE A 39 -41.53 -8.02 -2.60
CA PHE A 39 -42.22 -8.39 -1.34
C PHE A 39 -42.55 -7.19 -0.45
N SER A 40 -42.40 -5.96 -0.94
CA SER A 40 -42.62 -4.71 -0.19
C SER A 40 -41.90 -4.69 1.17
N CYS A 41 -40.72 -5.32 1.25
CA CYS A 41 -39.94 -5.48 2.48
C CYS A 41 -38.93 -4.33 2.66
N PRO A 42 -39.12 -3.40 3.62
CA PRO A 42 -38.17 -2.28 3.85
C PRO A 42 -36.78 -2.75 4.25
N LEU A 43 -36.66 -3.80 5.07
CA LEU A 43 -35.39 -4.35 5.53
C LEU A 43 -34.52 -4.78 4.36
N LEU A 44 -35.06 -5.49 3.36
CA LEU A 44 -34.33 -5.88 2.16
C LEU A 44 -33.90 -4.67 1.33
N ARG A 45 -34.69 -3.60 1.28
CA ARG A 45 -34.30 -2.35 0.59
C ARG A 45 -33.16 -1.67 1.29
N HIS A 46 -33.16 -1.59 2.62
CA HIS A 46 -32.07 -1.02 3.40
C HIS A 46 -30.78 -1.86 3.27
N ALA A 47 -30.89 -3.20 3.33
CA ALA A 47 -29.76 -4.10 3.10
C ALA A 47 -29.15 -3.89 1.70
N GLY A 48 -29.99 -3.72 0.66
CA GLY A 48 -29.55 -3.41 -0.69
C GLY A 48 -28.85 -2.05 -0.79
N THR A 49 -29.35 -1.05 -0.07
CA THR A 49 -28.69 0.27 -0.04
C THR A 49 -27.33 0.19 0.66
N ALA A 50 -27.24 -0.47 1.82
CA ALA A 50 -25.98 -0.67 2.53
C ALA A 50 -24.95 -1.43 1.68
N SER A 51 -25.38 -2.50 0.99
CA SER A 51 -24.52 -3.25 0.07
C SER A 51 -24.07 -2.41 -1.14
N GLY A 52 -24.92 -1.53 -1.66
CA GLY A 52 -24.57 -0.60 -2.73
C GLY A 52 -23.55 0.46 -2.28
N LEU A 53 -23.67 0.97 -1.07
CA LEU A 53 -22.67 1.88 -0.48
C LEU A 53 -21.33 1.16 -0.29
N PHE A 54 -21.34 -0.09 0.18
CA PHE A 54 -20.15 -0.90 0.31
C PHE A 54 -19.51 -1.20 -1.06
N PHE A 55 -20.29 -1.44 -2.10
CA PHE A 55 -19.80 -1.58 -3.48
C PHE A 55 -19.06 -0.31 -3.93
N GLY A 56 -19.67 0.86 -3.72
CA GLY A 56 -19.04 2.16 -4.02
C GLY A 56 -17.75 2.38 -3.24
N PHE A 57 -17.75 2.02 -1.95
CA PHE A 57 -16.54 2.06 -1.13
C PHE A 57 -15.43 1.13 -1.68
N CYS A 58 -15.75 -0.08 -2.11
CA CYS A 58 -14.79 -1.00 -2.69
C CYS A 58 -14.20 -0.46 -4.00
N LEU A 59 -15.01 0.16 -4.87
CA LEU A 59 -14.50 0.83 -6.07
C LEU A 59 -13.48 1.92 -5.73
N TYR A 60 -13.79 2.74 -4.73
CA TYR A 60 -12.89 3.81 -4.27
C TYR A 60 -11.63 3.25 -3.61
N PHE A 61 -11.76 2.28 -2.70
CA PHE A 61 -10.66 1.70 -1.93
C PHE A 61 -9.63 1.01 -2.83
N PHE A 62 -10.11 0.18 -3.76
CA PHE A 62 -9.25 -0.59 -4.66
C PHE A 62 -8.82 0.19 -5.91
N ARG A 63 -9.04 1.50 -5.97
CA ARG A 63 -8.61 2.31 -7.12
C ARG A 63 -7.10 2.20 -7.33
N ASP A 64 -6.69 2.04 -8.57
CA ASP A 64 -5.29 1.92 -8.98
C ASP A 64 -4.95 3.02 -10.00
N PRO A 65 -4.71 4.26 -9.54
CA PRO A 65 -4.39 5.36 -10.43
C PRO A 65 -3.02 5.17 -11.06
N GLU A 66 -2.88 5.60 -12.30
CA GLU A 66 -1.57 5.77 -12.91
C GLU A 66 -0.78 6.86 -12.17
N ARG A 67 0.54 6.65 -12.08
CA ARG A 67 1.47 7.55 -11.39
C ARG A 67 2.60 7.96 -12.32
N THR A 68 3.04 9.20 -12.20
CA THR A 68 4.19 9.72 -12.94
C THR A 68 5.42 9.71 -12.03
N THR A 69 6.18 8.64 -12.11
CA THR A 69 7.42 8.49 -11.34
C THR A 69 8.47 9.46 -11.88
N PRO A 70 9.21 10.18 -11.00
CA PRO A 70 10.31 11.04 -11.42
C PRO A 70 11.32 10.28 -12.29
N ALA A 71 11.68 10.84 -13.45
CA ALA A 71 12.65 10.26 -14.39
C ALA A 71 14.10 10.42 -13.87
N ARG A 72 14.37 9.88 -12.67
CA ARG A 72 15.66 9.98 -11.95
C ARG A 72 16.00 8.63 -11.33
N SER A 73 17.20 8.16 -11.57
CA SER A 73 17.72 6.90 -10.99
C SER A 73 18.39 7.08 -9.61
N ASP A 74 18.66 8.34 -9.21
CA ASP A 74 19.34 8.70 -7.97
C ASP A 74 18.39 9.07 -6.82
N VAL A 75 17.13 8.62 -6.89
CA VAL A 75 16.12 8.91 -5.85
C VAL A 75 15.36 7.68 -5.43
N ALA A 76 14.96 7.66 -4.16
CA ALA A 76 13.96 6.74 -3.65
C ALA A 76 12.61 7.46 -3.58
N VAL A 77 11.56 6.85 -4.16
CA VAL A 77 10.18 7.36 -4.11
C VAL A 77 9.35 6.65 -3.04
N ALA A 78 8.27 7.28 -2.63
CA ALA A 78 7.36 6.72 -1.64
C ALA A 78 6.77 5.37 -2.11
N PRO A 79 6.84 4.32 -1.28
CA PRO A 79 6.30 3.01 -1.64
C PRO A 79 4.77 2.94 -1.57
N ALA A 80 4.11 3.92 -0.98
CA ALA A 80 2.65 4.00 -0.85
C ALA A 80 2.17 5.43 -0.66
N ASP A 81 0.86 5.65 -0.91
CA ASP A 81 0.17 6.85 -0.45
C ASP A 81 0.01 6.81 1.07
N GLY A 82 -0.08 7.97 1.70
CA GLY A 82 -0.34 8.06 3.13
C GLY A 82 0.40 9.20 3.81
N ARG A 83 0.53 9.11 5.13
CA ARG A 83 1.19 10.13 5.95
C ARG A 83 2.38 9.55 6.68
N VAL A 84 3.52 10.24 6.65
CA VAL A 84 4.70 9.86 7.43
C VAL A 84 4.38 9.99 8.91
N VAL A 85 4.53 8.88 9.66
CA VAL A 85 4.27 8.81 11.10
C VAL A 85 5.55 8.70 11.93
N SER A 86 6.65 8.21 11.33
CA SER A 86 7.95 8.11 12.01
C SER A 86 9.08 8.21 10.98
N VAL A 87 10.18 8.87 11.38
CA VAL A 87 11.45 8.92 10.67
C VAL A 87 12.55 8.70 11.71
N GLU A 88 13.17 7.52 11.70
CA GLU A 88 14.07 7.08 12.76
C GLU A 88 15.27 6.32 12.20
N LYS A 89 16.40 6.40 12.91
CA LYS A 89 17.60 5.63 12.60
C LYS A 89 17.67 4.41 13.52
N ILE A 90 17.37 3.24 12.97
CA ILE A 90 17.26 1.98 13.73
C ILE A 90 17.99 0.84 13.01
N ALA A 91 18.32 -0.21 13.75
CA ALA A 91 18.81 -1.44 13.16
C ALA A 91 17.70 -2.08 12.29
N PRO A 92 17.98 -2.43 11.02
CA PRO A 92 16.99 -3.07 10.17
C PRO A 92 16.70 -4.49 10.69
N PRO A 93 15.46 -4.99 10.53
CA PRO A 93 15.12 -6.37 10.82
C PRO A 93 16.04 -7.36 10.09
N ALA A 94 16.43 -8.43 10.76
CA ALA A 94 17.38 -9.42 10.22
C ALA A 94 16.90 -10.08 8.92
N GLU A 95 15.58 -10.21 8.76
CA GLU A 95 14.96 -10.73 7.56
C GLU A 95 15.23 -9.91 6.30
N LEU A 96 15.59 -8.63 6.43
CA LEU A 96 15.91 -7.77 5.30
C LEU A 96 17.33 -8.03 4.72
N GLY A 97 18.23 -8.63 5.50
CA GLY A 97 19.60 -8.90 5.06
C GLY A 97 20.47 -7.65 4.87
N MET A 98 20.06 -6.50 5.43
CA MET A 98 20.78 -5.21 5.31
C MET A 98 21.90 -5.03 6.35
N GLY A 99 22.26 -6.08 7.11
CA GLY A 99 23.20 -6.02 8.21
C GLY A 99 22.57 -5.50 9.50
N THR A 100 23.41 -5.14 10.49
CA THR A 100 22.97 -4.72 11.84
C THR A 100 23.20 -3.24 12.11
N ALA A 101 23.92 -2.53 11.22
CA ALA A 101 24.18 -1.11 11.38
C ALA A 101 22.87 -0.31 11.25
N PRO A 102 22.64 0.68 12.13
CA PRO A 102 21.44 1.50 12.06
C PRO A 102 21.33 2.25 10.73
N VAL A 103 20.15 2.15 10.10
CA VAL A 103 19.77 2.86 8.87
C VAL A 103 18.50 3.67 9.10
N TRP A 104 18.21 4.61 8.24
CA TRP A 104 16.97 5.36 8.33
C TRP A 104 15.78 4.50 7.91
N ARG A 105 14.77 4.45 8.79
CA ARG A 105 13.44 3.93 8.54
C ARG A 105 12.46 5.09 8.41
N ILE A 106 11.66 5.10 7.35
CA ILE A 106 10.57 6.04 7.14
C ILE A 106 9.26 5.23 7.13
N ALA A 107 8.42 5.47 8.13
CA ALA A 107 7.14 4.79 8.28
C ALA A 107 6.00 5.64 7.71
N THR A 108 5.24 5.12 6.76
CA THR A 108 4.10 5.77 6.14
C THR A 108 2.82 5.00 6.48
N PHE A 109 1.89 5.66 7.16
CA PHE A 109 0.58 5.12 7.51
C PHE A 109 -0.42 5.41 6.38
N LEU A 110 -1.14 4.39 5.95
CA LEU A 110 -2.19 4.46 4.95
C LEU A 110 -3.56 4.42 5.65
N SER A 111 -4.30 5.50 5.57
CA SER A 111 -5.71 5.52 6.02
C SER A 111 -6.59 4.76 5.03
N VAL A 112 -7.77 4.34 5.44
CA VAL A 112 -8.72 3.63 4.55
C VAL A 112 -9.16 4.44 3.32
N LEU A 113 -8.86 5.73 3.29
CA LEU A 113 -9.17 6.63 2.16
C LEU A 113 -8.00 6.80 1.19
N ASP A 114 -6.80 6.36 1.57
CA ASP A 114 -5.61 6.42 0.71
C ASP A 114 -5.62 5.31 -0.36
N VAL A 115 -4.76 5.44 -1.37
CA VAL A 115 -4.52 4.36 -2.33
C VAL A 115 -3.63 3.32 -1.67
N HIS A 116 -4.07 2.06 -1.70
CA HIS A 116 -3.38 0.96 -1.00
C HIS A 116 -2.44 0.14 -1.90
N ILE A 117 -2.25 0.57 -3.15
CA ILE A 117 -1.27 -0.02 -4.06
C ILE A 117 0.13 0.32 -3.59
N ASN A 118 0.98 -0.69 -3.49
CA ASN A 118 2.37 -0.50 -3.12
C ASN A 118 3.28 -0.52 -4.36
N ARG A 119 4.25 0.40 -4.37
CA ARG A 119 5.14 0.65 -5.50
C ARG A 119 6.59 0.56 -5.09
N MET A 120 7.44 0.09 -6.02
CA MET A 120 8.88 -0.01 -5.79
C MET A 120 9.50 1.37 -5.54
N PRO A 121 10.31 1.53 -4.49
CA PRO A 121 10.90 2.83 -4.15
C PRO A 121 12.01 3.24 -5.09
N ALA A 122 12.69 2.29 -5.73
CA ALA A 122 13.79 2.51 -6.65
C ALA A 122 13.87 1.37 -7.67
N ALA A 123 14.62 1.59 -8.76
CA ALA A 123 14.97 0.52 -9.68
C ALA A 123 15.96 -0.46 -9.02
N GLY A 124 15.74 -1.75 -9.22
CA GLY A 124 16.62 -2.77 -8.65
C GLY A 124 16.12 -4.19 -8.87
N THR A 125 16.83 -5.14 -8.29
CA THR A 125 16.43 -6.55 -8.31
C THR A 125 15.92 -6.94 -6.92
N VAL A 126 14.75 -7.54 -6.85
CA VAL A 126 14.21 -8.12 -5.60
C VAL A 126 15.09 -9.29 -5.20
N THR A 127 15.82 -9.15 -4.10
CA THR A 127 16.78 -10.16 -3.64
C THR A 127 16.29 -11.00 -2.50
N ARG A 128 15.27 -10.51 -1.77
CA ARG A 128 14.69 -11.24 -0.65
C ARG A 128 13.25 -10.86 -0.41
N ILE A 129 12.42 -11.87 -0.13
CA ILE A 129 11.03 -11.70 0.33
C ILE A 129 10.84 -12.56 1.57
N ALA A 130 10.45 -11.94 2.68
CA ALA A 130 10.20 -12.62 3.94
C ALA A 130 8.80 -12.27 4.47
N TYR A 131 7.90 -13.25 4.44
CA TYR A 131 6.57 -13.12 5.00
C TYR A 131 6.55 -13.63 6.45
N HIS A 132 5.96 -12.83 7.33
CA HIS A 132 5.76 -13.18 8.73
C HIS A 132 4.27 -13.09 9.09
N PRO A 133 3.64 -14.21 9.46
CA PRO A 133 2.30 -14.16 10.04
C PRO A 133 2.34 -13.43 11.39
N GLY A 134 1.29 -12.70 11.74
CA GLY A 134 1.28 -11.91 12.97
C GLY A 134 -0.12 -11.50 13.40
N GLN A 135 -0.16 -10.55 14.32
CA GLN A 135 -1.38 -9.95 14.83
C GLN A 135 -1.88 -8.84 13.89
N PHE A 136 -3.02 -8.25 14.23
CA PHE A 136 -3.62 -7.12 13.52
C PHE A 136 -3.88 -5.98 14.50
N LEU A 137 -2.80 -5.41 15.04
CA LEU A 137 -2.85 -4.21 15.88
C LEU A 137 -2.98 -2.96 15.01
N ASN A 138 -3.34 -1.82 15.63
CA ASN A 138 -3.37 -0.55 14.92
C ASN A 138 -1.98 -0.25 14.32
N ALA A 139 -1.89 -0.15 13.00
CA ALA A 139 -0.63 0.02 12.26
C ALA A 139 0.09 1.35 12.54
N SER A 140 -0.59 2.34 13.14
CA SER A 140 0.05 3.60 13.58
C SER A 140 0.96 3.44 14.81
N LEU A 141 0.87 2.31 15.53
CA LEU A 141 1.68 2.04 16.72
C LEU A 141 3.05 1.45 16.31
N ASP A 142 4.12 1.84 17.01
CA ASP A 142 5.47 1.31 16.75
C ASP A 142 5.56 -0.22 16.90
N LYS A 143 4.88 -0.77 17.89
CA LYS A 143 4.80 -2.23 18.13
C LYS A 143 4.17 -3.00 16.96
N ALA A 144 3.42 -2.34 16.07
CA ALA A 144 2.84 -2.98 14.90
C ALA A 144 3.90 -3.50 13.93
N SER A 145 5.08 -2.86 13.86
CA SER A 145 6.20 -3.32 13.02
C SER A 145 6.72 -4.70 13.40
N GLU A 146 6.61 -5.08 14.67
CA GLU A 146 7.14 -6.34 15.19
C GLU A 146 6.07 -7.42 15.30
N LEU A 147 4.85 -7.06 15.71
CA LEU A 147 3.81 -8.01 16.07
C LEU A 147 2.80 -8.30 14.98
N ASN A 148 2.60 -7.36 14.04
CA ASN A 148 1.60 -7.53 12.98
C ASN A 148 2.09 -8.42 11.84
N GLU A 149 1.12 -9.00 11.12
CA GLU A 149 1.37 -9.62 9.82
C GLU A 149 2.13 -8.64 8.94
N ARG A 150 3.27 -9.08 8.41
CA ARG A 150 4.13 -8.26 7.58
C ARG A 150 4.79 -9.04 6.46
N ASN A 151 5.13 -8.34 5.40
CA ASN A 151 5.89 -8.88 4.28
C ASN A 151 7.05 -7.93 3.97
N ALA A 152 8.26 -8.41 4.11
CA ALA A 152 9.49 -7.65 3.96
C ALA A 152 10.12 -7.95 2.60
N LEU A 153 10.41 -6.91 1.82
CA LEU A 153 11.07 -7.00 0.51
C LEU A 153 12.38 -6.22 0.55
N SER A 154 13.47 -6.84 0.13
CA SER A 154 14.76 -6.19 -0.07
C SER A 154 15.10 -6.14 -1.55
N LEU A 155 15.57 -4.98 -2.01
CA LEU A 155 16.05 -4.74 -3.36
C LEU A 155 17.54 -4.45 -3.33
N THR A 156 18.27 -5.05 -4.25
CA THR A 156 19.64 -4.64 -4.57
C THR A 156 19.60 -3.65 -5.72
N LEU A 157 20.09 -2.46 -5.46
CA LEU A 157 20.22 -1.37 -6.42
C LEU A 157 21.31 -1.68 -7.46
N PRO A 158 21.34 -1.00 -8.63
CA PRO A 158 22.38 -1.23 -9.65
C PRO A 158 23.81 -1.02 -9.17
N ASP A 159 24.03 -0.22 -8.13
CA ASP A 159 25.32 0.04 -7.51
C ASP A 159 25.70 -0.95 -6.39
N GLY A 160 24.86 -1.96 -6.15
CA GLY A 160 25.05 -2.99 -5.13
C GLY A 160 24.54 -2.64 -3.73
N ARG A 161 24.12 -1.39 -3.47
CA ARG A 161 23.50 -1.03 -2.20
C ARG A 161 22.10 -1.65 -2.07
N MET A 162 21.64 -1.80 -0.85
CA MET A 162 20.31 -2.37 -0.57
C MET A 162 19.36 -1.31 -0.04
N ILE A 163 18.12 -1.37 -0.52
CA ILE A 163 16.96 -0.66 0.01
C ILE A 163 15.85 -1.68 0.31
N ALA A 164 14.99 -1.44 1.29
CA ALA A 164 13.94 -2.40 1.61
C ALA A 164 12.62 -1.73 1.93
N VAL A 165 11.53 -2.43 1.63
CA VAL A 165 10.15 -2.04 1.97
C VAL A 165 9.49 -3.14 2.77
N VAL A 166 8.86 -2.78 3.89
CA VAL A 166 8.05 -3.70 4.69
C VAL A 166 6.60 -3.28 4.60
N GLN A 167 5.75 -4.17 4.09
CA GLN A 167 4.30 -4.07 4.14
C GLN A 167 3.82 -4.56 5.50
N ILE A 168 3.03 -3.78 6.23
CA ILE A 168 2.55 -4.10 7.57
C ILE A 168 1.03 -3.97 7.57
N ALA A 169 0.34 -5.08 7.88
CA ALA A 169 -1.11 -5.10 7.98
C ALA A 169 -1.59 -4.39 9.24
N GLY A 170 -2.68 -3.62 9.16
CA GLY A 170 -3.31 -2.96 10.30
C GLY A 170 -4.51 -3.73 10.85
N LEU A 171 -5.24 -3.12 11.78
CA LEU A 171 -6.36 -3.72 12.54
C LEU A 171 -7.47 -4.31 11.64
N ILE A 172 -7.80 -3.63 10.56
CA ILE A 172 -8.85 -4.03 9.62
C ILE A 172 -8.25 -4.83 8.46
N ALA A 173 -6.95 -4.62 8.19
CA ALA A 173 -6.21 -5.33 7.17
C ALA A 173 -6.12 -6.82 7.55
N ARG A 174 -6.51 -7.68 6.62
CA ARG A 174 -6.41 -9.14 6.83
C ARG A 174 -5.68 -9.82 5.70
N ARG A 175 -5.01 -9.07 4.84
CA ARG A 175 -4.23 -9.64 3.75
C ARG A 175 -3.25 -8.64 3.15
N ILE A 176 -2.02 -9.06 3.08
CA ILE A 176 -0.97 -8.47 2.27
C ILE A 176 -0.93 -9.24 0.95
N VAL A 177 -0.88 -8.52 -0.17
CA VAL A 177 -0.68 -9.10 -1.50
C VAL A 177 0.66 -8.62 -2.01
N CYS A 178 1.53 -9.56 -2.35
CA CYS A 178 2.80 -9.35 -3.03
C CYS A 178 2.74 -10.09 -4.36
N SER A 179 2.96 -9.39 -5.46
CA SER A 179 2.84 -9.92 -6.83
C SER A 179 4.18 -10.18 -7.51
N VAL A 180 5.28 -10.02 -6.78
CA VAL A 180 6.65 -10.19 -7.27
C VAL A 180 7.34 -11.35 -6.58
N SER A 181 8.41 -11.85 -7.18
CA SER A 181 9.24 -12.94 -6.67
C SER A 181 10.70 -12.48 -6.55
N GLU A 182 11.49 -13.20 -5.76
CA GLU A 182 12.94 -13.02 -5.73
C GLU A 182 13.53 -13.23 -7.13
N GLY A 183 14.52 -12.42 -7.48
CA GLY A 183 15.12 -12.37 -8.81
C GLY A 183 14.41 -11.44 -9.80
N THR A 184 13.21 -10.94 -9.49
CA THR A 184 12.48 -10.00 -10.37
C THR A 184 13.20 -8.65 -10.42
N LYS A 185 13.48 -8.16 -11.63
CA LYS A 185 13.93 -6.79 -11.85
C LYS A 185 12.73 -5.87 -11.90
N MET A 186 12.80 -4.75 -11.21
CA MET A 186 11.72 -3.77 -11.08
C MET A 186 12.26 -2.37 -11.32
N GLU A 187 11.41 -1.51 -11.88
CA GLU A 187 11.68 -0.08 -12.01
C GLU A 187 11.08 0.70 -10.84
N ALA A 188 11.59 1.91 -10.61
CA ALA A 188 11.00 2.81 -9.61
C ALA A 188 9.53 3.11 -9.96
N GLY A 189 8.65 3.10 -8.96
CA GLY A 189 7.22 3.35 -9.13
C GLY A 189 6.40 2.18 -9.66
N GLU A 190 7.01 1.06 -10.09
CA GLU A 190 6.28 -0.15 -10.48
C GLU A 190 5.50 -0.75 -9.33
N ARG A 191 4.30 -1.27 -9.64
CA ARG A 191 3.41 -1.92 -8.67
C ARG A 191 4.00 -3.27 -8.25
N PHE A 192 4.13 -3.52 -6.94
CA PHE A 192 4.57 -4.82 -6.43
C PHE A 192 3.56 -5.50 -5.52
N GLY A 193 2.51 -4.80 -5.14
CA GLY A 193 1.49 -5.39 -4.28
C GLY A 193 0.48 -4.38 -3.75
N LEU A 194 -0.29 -4.82 -2.77
CA LEU A 194 -1.21 -3.97 -2.02
C LEU A 194 -1.45 -4.54 -0.61
N ILE A 195 -1.93 -3.70 0.31
CA ILE A 195 -2.37 -4.10 1.64
C ILE A 195 -3.85 -3.74 1.77
N ARG A 196 -4.71 -4.69 2.21
CA ARG A 196 -6.14 -4.42 2.35
C ARG A 196 -6.45 -3.73 3.67
N PHE A 197 -7.20 -2.61 3.64
CA PHE A 197 -7.87 -1.90 4.74
C PHE A 197 -6.99 -1.43 5.91
N GLY A 198 -6.40 -0.23 5.77
CA GLY A 198 -5.66 0.44 6.81
C GLY A 198 -4.35 -0.26 7.16
N SER A 199 -3.22 0.36 6.85
CA SER A 199 -1.94 -0.32 6.81
C SER A 199 -0.80 0.66 7.02
N ARG A 200 0.42 0.14 7.01
CA ARG A 200 1.65 0.92 7.07
C ARG A 200 2.68 0.31 6.11
N THR A 201 3.50 1.16 5.52
CA THR A 201 4.72 0.75 4.83
C THR A 201 5.93 1.38 5.51
N ASP A 202 6.96 0.58 5.75
CA ASP A 202 8.24 1.05 6.26
C ASP A 202 9.29 0.97 5.16
N LEU A 203 9.90 2.10 4.82
CA LEU A 203 11.02 2.19 3.88
C LEU A 203 12.32 2.25 4.67
N TYR A 204 13.23 1.31 4.43
CA TYR A 204 14.58 1.28 4.99
C TYR A 204 15.58 1.75 3.92
N LEU A 205 16.25 2.86 4.18
CA LEU A 205 17.21 3.46 3.26
C LEU A 205 18.57 2.76 3.32
N PRO A 206 19.38 2.82 2.25
CA PRO A 206 20.75 2.35 2.29
C PRO A 206 21.57 3.07 3.37
N PRO A 207 22.63 2.44 3.92
CA PRO A 207 23.56 3.12 4.82
C PRO A 207 24.11 4.42 4.23
N GLY A 208 24.14 5.49 5.04
CA GLY A 208 24.63 6.81 4.62
C GLY A 208 23.64 7.67 3.84
N VAL A 209 22.47 7.15 3.49
CA VAL A 209 21.40 7.91 2.80
C VAL A 209 20.50 8.59 3.84
N GLU A 210 20.28 9.88 3.69
CA GLU A 210 19.47 10.70 4.57
C GLU A 210 18.03 10.89 4.00
N PRO A 211 16.98 10.88 4.84
CA PRO A 211 15.62 11.18 4.41
C PRO A 211 15.45 12.66 4.02
N LEU A 212 14.64 12.91 2.98
CA LEU A 212 14.22 14.25 2.56
C LEU A 212 12.83 14.61 3.06
N VAL A 213 12.21 13.74 3.84
CA VAL A 213 10.84 13.89 4.33
C VAL A 213 10.82 13.94 5.86
N SER A 214 9.76 14.54 6.40
CA SER A 214 9.55 14.70 7.83
C SER A 214 8.21 14.09 8.27
N VAL A 215 8.10 13.80 9.56
CA VAL A 215 6.84 13.33 10.18
C VAL A 215 5.71 14.34 9.90
N GLY A 216 4.56 13.82 9.52
CA GLY A 216 3.37 14.60 9.18
C GLY A 216 3.21 14.95 7.71
N GLN A 217 4.23 14.76 6.86
CA GLN A 217 4.10 14.97 5.43
C GLN A 217 3.22 13.90 4.76
N THR A 218 2.47 14.31 3.73
CA THR A 218 1.67 13.41 2.90
C THR A 218 2.50 12.90 1.74
N MET A 219 2.45 11.61 1.51
CA MET A 219 3.16 10.90 0.45
C MET A 219 2.20 10.48 -0.65
N VAL A 220 2.68 10.55 -1.89
CA VAL A 220 2.04 9.99 -3.07
C VAL A 220 2.94 8.87 -3.58
N GLY A 221 2.44 7.63 -3.50
CA GLY A 221 3.19 6.43 -3.86
C GLY A 221 3.66 6.44 -5.32
N GLY A 222 4.94 6.18 -5.53
CA GLY A 222 5.58 6.23 -6.84
C GLY A 222 5.97 7.62 -7.33
N GLU A 223 5.57 8.71 -6.65
CA GLU A 223 5.82 10.08 -7.10
C GLU A 223 6.64 10.90 -6.12
N THR A 224 6.31 10.86 -4.81
CA THR A 224 7.01 11.68 -3.81
C THR A 224 8.41 11.17 -3.56
N VAL A 225 9.43 12.01 -3.77
CA VAL A 225 10.83 11.69 -3.47
C VAL A 225 11.04 11.69 -1.97
N MET A 226 11.50 10.56 -1.42
CA MET A 226 11.77 10.38 0.01
C MET A 226 13.25 10.48 0.39
N ALA A 227 14.16 10.19 -0.54
CA ALA A 227 15.60 10.27 -0.33
C ALA A 227 16.37 10.41 -1.65
N ARG A 228 17.64 10.87 -1.59
CA ARG A 228 18.62 10.71 -2.67
C ARG A 228 19.47 9.47 -2.41
N LEU A 229 19.55 8.61 -3.41
CA LEU A 229 20.32 7.37 -3.38
C LEU A 229 21.79 7.58 -3.76
#